data_bcbc9bb1d7cc04631aaa63305447b648
#
_entry.id   bcbc9bb1d7cc04631aaa63305447b648
#
_cell.length_a   1.000
_cell.length_b   1.000
_cell.length_c   1.000
_cell.angle_alpha   90.00
_cell.angle_beta   90.00
_cell.angle_gamma   90.00
#
_symmetry.space_group_name_H-M   'P 1'
#
loop_
_entity.id
_entity.type
_entity.pdbx_description
1 polymer ?
#
loop_
_entity_poly.entity_id
_entity_poly.type
_entity_poly.pdbx_seq_one_letter_code
_entity_poly.pdbx_strand_id
1 'polypeptide(L)'
;MFKKLGLQLYTVRDYFKDEEFADLTLKKVAAAGYTEAHTAGRYGFTPEKFNELCQKNGIQIIGTHYDYNKILNAPEETMEIHKLYGTTNVGIGGMPGEARKNLDALKSFIAQFNKAAETYAKNGFKLTYHNHNFEFVRIDGTKTLMDYLYEGLDKDTTSFVLDTCWVMAGCSDVREWLEKLAGRVDILHLKDVQLVERSGCLTGTMTEVGNGFVDWKDILPVAEQIGVKHYVVEQDANFITGNPFDSIKISAQNLKPFMK
;
A
#
# COMPACT_ATOMS: atom_id res chain seq x y z
N MET A 1 2.10 1.27 19.28
CA MET A 1 2.04 -0.11 18.76
C MET A 1 0.62 -0.43 18.32
N PHE A 2 0.46 -1.11 17.19
CA PHE A 2 -0.82 -1.36 16.53
C PHE A 2 -1.52 -2.63 17.04
N LYS A 3 -2.86 -2.72 16.83
CA LYS A 3 -3.68 -3.85 17.31
C LYS A 3 -4.08 -4.83 16.22
N LYS A 4 -4.08 -4.38 14.97
CA LYS A 4 -4.50 -5.15 13.81
C LYS A 4 -3.40 -5.17 12.77
N LEU A 5 -3.25 -6.28 12.08
CA LEU A 5 -2.30 -6.44 11.00
C LEU A 5 -3.07 -6.67 9.70
N GLY A 6 -2.72 -5.90 8.68
CA GLY A 6 -3.26 -6.01 7.33
C GLY A 6 -2.31 -6.72 6.39
N LEU A 7 -2.87 -7.31 5.32
CA LEU A 7 -2.13 -7.83 4.18
C LEU A 7 -2.55 -7.11 2.91
N GLN A 8 -1.57 -6.65 2.12
CA GLN A 8 -1.83 -6.30 0.73
C GLN A 8 -2.02 -7.60 -0.07
N LEU A 9 -3.25 -7.82 -0.56
CA LEU A 9 -3.63 -9.08 -1.20
C LEU A 9 -2.91 -9.34 -2.52
N TYR A 10 -2.23 -8.32 -3.07
CA TYR A 10 -1.32 -8.52 -4.20
C TYR A 10 -0.23 -9.55 -3.91
N THR A 11 0.18 -9.70 -2.66
CA THR A 11 1.13 -10.72 -2.20
C THR A 11 0.68 -12.15 -2.54
N VAL A 12 -0.62 -12.41 -2.50
CA VAL A 12 -1.23 -13.73 -2.75
C VAL A 12 -2.14 -13.76 -3.99
N ARG A 13 -1.96 -12.78 -4.91
CA ARG A 13 -2.81 -12.56 -6.09
C ARG A 13 -3.02 -13.79 -6.96
N ASP A 14 -2.02 -14.65 -7.10
CA ASP A 14 -2.06 -15.82 -8.00
C ASP A 14 -2.98 -16.94 -7.47
N TYR A 15 -3.51 -16.79 -6.26
CA TYR A 15 -4.37 -17.77 -5.60
C TYR A 15 -5.86 -17.39 -5.62
N PHE A 16 -6.23 -16.25 -6.22
CA PHE A 16 -7.62 -15.83 -6.42
C PHE A 16 -8.16 -16.31 -7.78
N LYS A 17 -8.12 -17.62 -8.03
CA LYS A 17 -8.51 -18.21 -9.33
C LYS A 17 -10.01 -18.35 -9.51
N ASP A 18 -10.70 -18.75 -8.46
CA ASP A 18 -12.14 -18.92 -8.36
C ASP A 18 -12.58 -18.73 -6.91
N GLU A 19 -13.87 -18.92 -6.62
CA GLU A 19 -14.45 -18.69 -5.29
C GLU A 19 -13.89 -19.64 -4.23
N GLU A 20 -13.67 -20.91 -4.55
CA GLU A 20 -13.13 -21.91 -3.62
C GLU A 20 -11.68 -21.59 -3.27
N PHE A 21 -10.85 -21.27 -4.28
CA PHE A 21 -9.47 -20.86 -4.06
C PHE A 21 -9.38 -19.52 -3.33
N ALA A 22 -10.25 -18.56 -3.62
CA ALA A 22 -10.31 -17.29 -2.92
C ALA A 22 -10.66 -17.46 -1.43
N ASP A 23 -11.67 -18.27 -1.11
CA ASP A 23 -12.06 -18.60 0.27
C ASP A 23 -10.90 -19.28 1.02
N LEU A 24 -10.27 -20.28 0.40
CA LEU A 24 -9.10 -20.96 0.98
C LEU A 24 -7.92 -19.99 1.20
N THR A 25 -7.67 -19.09 0.26
CA THR A 25 -6.62 -18.06 0.35
C THR A 25 -6.86 -17.15 1.54
N LEU A 26 -8.08 -16.61 1.66
CA LEU A 26 -8.45 -15.73 2.76
C LEU A 26 -8.42 -16.44 4.12
N LYS A 27 -8.82 -17.73 4.19
CA LYS A 27 -8.63 -18.55 5.39
C LYS A 27 -7.18 -18.67 5.81
N LYS A 28 -6.26 -18.91 4.86
CA LYS A 28 -4.82 -18.98 5.13
C LYS A 28 -4.28 -17.64 5.60
N VAL A 29 -4.72 -16.52 5.00
CA VAL A 29 -4.36 -15.16 5.40
C VAL A 29 -4.82 -14.89 6.83
N ALA A 30 -6.08 -15.18 7.16
CA ALA A 30 -6.62 -15.04 8.52
C ALA A 30 -5.89 -15.94 9.53
N ALA A 31 -5.61 -17.20 9.19
CA ALA A 31 -4.85 -18.13 10.04
C ALA A 31 -3.40 -17.68 10.30
N ALA A 32 -2.80 -16.89 9.41
CA ALA A 32 -1.49 -16.28 9.62
C ALA A 32 -1.54 -15.05 10.57
N GLY A 33 -2.74 -14.60 10.97
CA GLY A 33 -2.94 -13.50 11.93
C GLY A 33 -3.34 -12.17 11.34
N TYR A 34 -3.67 -12.11 10.05
CA TYR A 34 -4.14 -10.90 9.38
C TYR A 34 -5.64 -10.74 9.53
N THR A 35 -6.08 -9.55 9.92
CA THR A 35 -7.49 -9.19 10.10
C THR A 35 -7.94 -8.05 9.20
N GLU A 36 -7.00 -7.42 8.50
CA GLU A 36 -7.26 -6.35 7.54
C GLU A 36 -6.67 -6.71 6.18
N ALA A 37 -7.30 -6.21 5.11
CA ALA A 37 -6.81 -6.33 3.75
C ALA A 37 -6.73 -4.97 3.06
N HIS A 38 -5.60 -4.70 2.42
CA HIS A 38 -5.48 -3.71 1.37
C HIS A 38 -5.50 -4.46 0.03
N THR A 39 -6.26 -4.04 -0.96
CA THR A 39 -6.43 -4.82 -2.19
C THR A 39 -6.03 -4.07 -3.45
N ALA A 40 -5.42 -4.75 -4.41
CA ALA A 40 -5.05 -4.26 -5.74
C ALA A 40 -5.96 -4.84 -6.83
N GLY A 41 -7.27 -4.91 -6.56
CA GLY A 41 -8.27 -5.43 -7.47
C GLY A 41 -9.25 -6.37 -6.79
N ARG A 42 -10.12 -6.98 -7.58
CA ARG A 42 -11.16 -7.92 -7.13
C ARG A 42 -10.98 -9.32 -7.71
N TYR A 43 -9.92 -9.51 -8.45
CA TYR A 43 -9.54 -10.82 -9.03
C TYR A 43 -10.66 -11.51 -9.82
N GLY A 44 -11.49 -10.74 -10.56
CA GLY A 44 -12.62 -11.24 -11.34
C GLY A 44 -13.95 -11.31 -10.60
N PHE A 45 -13.99 -11.12 -9.30
CA PHE A 45 -15.23 -11.10 -8.52
C PHE A 45 -16.00 -9.78 -8.63
N THR A 46 -17.32 -9.84 -8.40
CA THR A 46 -18.10 -8.62 -8.16
C THR A 46 -17.69 -7.99 -6.81
N PRO A 47 -17.93 -6.68 -6.60
CA PRO A 47 -17.64 -6.05 -5.32
C PRO A 47 -18.30 -6.75 -4.13
N GLU A 48 -19.58 -7.16 -4.30
CA GLU A 48 -20.37 -7.82 -3.28
C GLU A 48 -19.78 -9.19 -2.90
N LYS A 49 -19.45 -10.00 -3.91
CA LYS A 49 -18.87 -11.33 -3.69
C LYS A 49 -17.49 -11.25 -3.05
N PHE A 50 -16.66 -10.31 -3.50
CA PHE A 50 -15.35 -10.14 -2.93
C PHE A 50 -15.40 -9.68 -1.45
N ASN A 51 -16.30 -8.74 -1.14
CA ASN A 51 -16.55 -8.32 0.24
C ASN A 51 -17.09 -9.46 1.12
N GLU A 52 -18.08 -10.23 0.61
CA GLU A 52 -18.61 -11.41 1.30
C GLU A 52 -17.51 -12.41 1.67
N LEU A 53 -16.62 -12.74 0.72
CA LEU A 53 -15.51 -13.65 0.95
C LEU A 53 -14.54 -13.13 2.01
N CYS A 54 -14.20 -11.83 1.98
CA CYS A 54 -13.35 -11.22 2.99
C CYS A 54 -14.02 -11.27 4.38
N GLN A 55 -15.28 -10.84 4.50
CA GLN A 55 -16.01 -10.82 5.75
C GLN A 55 -16.22 -12.23 6.34
N LYS A 56 -16.56 -13.22 5.51
CA LYS A 56 -16.70 -14.64 5.90
C LYS A 56 -15.43 -15.14 6.60
N ASN A 57 -14.27 -14.64 6.20
CA ASN A 57 -12.98 -15.03 6.76
C ASN A 57 -12.46 -14.07 7.85
N GLY A 58 -13.28 -13.14 8.32
CA GLY A 58 -12.91 -12.18 9.38
C GLY A 58 -11.92 -11.13 8.94
N ILE A 59 -11.86 -10.83 7.65
CA ILE A 59 -10.95 -9.85 7.04
C ILE A 59 -11.72 -8.60 6.65
N GLN A 60 -11.33 -7.44 7.19
CA GLN A 60 -11.87 -6.13 6.85
C GLN A 60 -11.07 -5.50 5.72
N ILE A 61 -11.71 -5.09 4.65
CA ILE A 61 -11.06 -4.28 3.61
C ILE A 61 -10.88 -2.85 4.15
N ILE A 62 -9.64 -2.33 4.17
CA ILE A 62 -9.29 -1.02 4.76
C ILE A 62 -8.85 0.01 3.73
N GLY A 63 -8.66 -0.38 2.50
CA GLY A 63 -8.26 0.48 1.38
C GLY A 63 -8.02 -0.33 0.13
N THR A 64 -7.87 0.36 -0.98
CA THR A 64 -7.69 -0.27 -2.30
C THR A 64 -6.61 0.41 -3.11
N HIS A 65 -5.95 -0.32 -3.99
CA HIS A 65 -5.38 0.22 -5.22
C HIS A 65 -6.45 0.07 -6.32
N TYR A 66 -7.15 1.15 -6.62
CA TYR A 66 -8.27 1.16 -7.57
C TYR A 66 -7.84 1.70 -8.93
N ASP A 67 -8.69 1.50 -9.94
CA ASP A 67 -8.45 2.01 -11.29
C ASP A 67 -8.51 3.55 -11.32
N TYR A 68 -7.41 4.19 -11.72
CA TYR A 68 -7.29 5.65 -11.76
C TYR A 68 -8.33 6.31 -12.68
N ASN A 69 -8.64 5.70 -13.84
CA ASN A 69 -9.64 6.23 -14.75
C ASN A 69 -11.04 6.16 -14.14
N LYS A 70 -11.36 5.11 -13.38
CA LYS A 70 -12.63 5.02 -12.67
C LYS A 70 -12.72 6.04 -11.54
N ILE A 71 -11.64 6.28 -10.80
CA ILE A 71 -11.59 7.35 -9.80
C ILE A 71 -11.93 8.70 -10.41
N LEU A 72 -11.40 9.02 -11.60
CA LEU A 72 -11.65 10.29 -12.27
C LEU A 72 -13.03 10.39 -12.92
N ASN A 73 -13.51 9.32 -13.56
CA ASN A 73 -14.64 9.37 -14.49
C ASN A 73 -15.92 8.71 -13.97
N ALA A 74 -15.85 7.96 -12.87
CA ALA A 74 -16.97 7.26 -12.23
C ALA A 74 -16.91 7.36 -10.70
N PRO A 75 -16.83 8.59 -10.12
CA PRO A 75 -16.61 8.75 -8.69
C PRO A 75 -17.76 8.20 -7.85
N GLU A 76 -19.02 8.31 -8.29
CA GLU A 76 -20.17 7.79 -7.56
C GLU A 76 -20.10 6.26 -7.45
N GLU A 77 -19.91 5.55 -8.57
CA GLU A 77 -19.74 4.09 -8.59
C GLU A 77 -18.58 3.66 -7.69
N THR A 78 -17.46 4.38 -7.78
CA THR A 78 -16.26 4.11 -6.96
C THR A 78 -16.56 4.26 -5.48
N MET A 79 -17.24 5.33 -5.07
CA MET A 79 -17.60 5.57 -3.68
C MET A 79 -18.60 4.52 -3.15
N GLU A 80 -19.59 4.12 -3.95
CA GLU A 80 -20.55 3.07 -3.53
C GLU A 80 -19.84 1.73 -3.28
N ILE A 81 -18.89 1.36 -4.12
CA ILE A 81 -18.07 0.16 -3.90
C ILE A 81 -17.27 0.26 -2.58
N HIS A 82 -16.69 1.42 -2.28
CA HIS A 82 -15.91 1.60 -1.05
C HIS A 82 -16.79 1.68 0.20
N LYS A 83 -18.01 2.22 0.10
CA LYS A 83 -19.04 2.10 1.16
C LYS A 83 -19.39 0.64 1.45
N LEU A 84 -19.57 -0.17 0.41
CA LEU A 84 -19.81 -1.61 0.56
C LEU A 84 -18.65 -2.31 1.29
N TYR A 85 -17.41 -1.92 1.00
CA TYR A 85 -16.23 -2.45 1.69
C TYR A 85 -16.07 -1.92 3.13
N GLY A 86 -16.80 -0.87 3.48
CA GLY A 86 -16.68 -0.22 4.79
C GLY A 86 -15.38 0.56 4.97
N THR A 87 -14.78 1.04 3.88
CA THR A 87 -13.56 1.86 3.91
C THR A 87 -13.77 3.21 3.25
N THR A 88 -13.06 4.21 3.74
CA THR A 88 -13.00 5.55 3.14
C THR A 88 -11.71 5.81 2.35
N ASN A 89 -10.77 4.86 2.35
CA ASN A 89 -9.49 4.97 1.67
C ASN A 89 -9.60 4.45 0.23
N VAL A 90 -9.66 5.35 -0.73
CA VAL A 90 -9.69 5.07 -2.17
C VAL A 90 -8.32 5.39 -2.74
N GLY A 91 -7.52 4.40 -3.07
CA GLY A 91 -6.15 4.62 -3.47
C GLY A 91 -5.83 4.24 -4.91
N ILE A 92 -4.68 4.73 -5.37
CA ILE A 92 -4.03 4.24 -6.58
C ILE A 92 -2.70 3.60 -6.21
N GLY A 93 -2.33 2.55 -6.95
CA GLY A 93 -1.07 1.84 -6.75
C GLY A 93 0.16 2.57 -7.31
N GLY A 94 0.00 3.80 -7.77
CA GLY A 94 1.03 4.66 -8.34
C GLY A 94 0.52 5.49 -9.50
N MET A 95 1.25 6.54 -9.88
CA MET A 95 0.88 7.41 -10.99
C MET A 95 1.01 6.69 -12.35
N PRO A 96 0.18 7.05 -13.35
CA PRO A 96 0.34 6.58 -14.72
C PRO A 96 1.72 6.91 -15.29
N GLY A 97 2.25 6.06 -16.18
CA GLY A 97 3.55 6.28 -16.81
C GLY A 97 3.69 7.62 -17.52
N GLU A 98 2.60 8.11 -18.11
CA GLU A 98 2.54 9.43 -18.76
C GLU A 98 2.88 10.57 -17.80
N ALA A 99 2.43 10.49 -16.54
CA ALA A 99 2.68 11.51 -15.52
C ALA A 99 4.17 11.66 -15.13
N ARG A 100 4.99 10.63 -15.44
CA ARG A 100 6.42 10.60 -15.11
C ARG A 100 7.33 11.16 -16.22
N LYS A 101 6.78 11.51 -17.38
CA LYS A 101 7.57 11.89 -18.56
C LYS A 101 8.32 13.20 -18.40
N ASN A 102 7.70 14.19 -17.75
CA ASN A 102 8.28 15.50 -17.50
C ASN A 102 7.51 16.23 -16.39
N LEU A 103 8.03 17.37 -15.97
CA LEU A 103 7.47 18.15 -14.87
C LEU A 103 6.04 18.66 -15.15
N ASP A 104 5.73 19.03 -16.38
CA ASP A 104 4.38 19.53 -16.73
C ASP A 104 3.35 18.42 -16.67
N ALA A 105 3.71 17.22 -17.13
CA ALA A 105 2.86 16.03 -17.02
C ALA A 105 2.61 15.65 -15.55
N LEU A 106 3.64 15.72 -14.69
CA LEU A 106 3.50 15.50 -13.26
C LEU A 106 2.58 16.52 -12.60
N LYS A 107 2.77 17.82 -12.89
CA LYS A 107 1.89 18.88 -12.38
C LYS A 107 0.45 18.71 -12.83
N SER A 108 0.23 18.30 -14.09
CA SER A 108 -1.10 18.01 -14.61
C SER A 108 -1.75 16.84 -13.86
N PHE A 109 -1.02 15.76 -13.59
CA PHE A 109 -1.48 14.64 -12.78
C PHE A 109 -1.88 15.10 -11.37
N ILE A 110 -1.02 15.85 -10.68
CA ILE A 110 -1.29 16.37 -9.33
C ILE A 110 -2.57 17.22 -9.32
N ALA A 111 -2.74 18.11 -10.29
CA ALA A 111 -3.92 18.95 -10.39
C ALA A 111 -5.21 18.12 -10.61
N GLN A 112 -5.16 17.09 -11.47
CA GLN A 112 -6.29 16.19 -11.71
C GLN A 112 -6.62 15.35 -10.46
N PHE A 113 -5.60 14.83 -9.78
CA PHE A 113 -5.77 14.06 -8.56
C PHE A 113 -6.39 14.89 -7.43
N ASN A 114 -5.93 16.12 -7.22
CA ASN A 114 -6.50 17.04 -6.24
C ASN A 114 -7.96 17.38 -6.56
N LYS A 115 -8.27 17.66 -7.83
CA LYS A 115 -9.65 17.94 -8.25
C LYS A 115 -10.58 16.75 -7.97
N ALA A 116 -10.13 15.53 -8.23
CA ALA A 116 -10.87 14.34 -7.86
C ALA A 116 -11.00 14.23 -6.32
N ALA A 117 -9.91 14.44 -5.60
CA ALA A 117 -9.88 14.34 -4.14
C ALA A 117 -10.87 15.26 -3.45
N GLU A 118 -11.11 16.49 -3.96
CA GLU A 118 -12.16 17.39 -3.47
C GLU A 118 -13.56 16.75 -3.55
N THR A 119 -13.87 16.04 -4.65
CA THR A 119 -15.14 15.35 -4.82
C THR A 119 -15.31 14.22 -3.81
N TYR A 120 -14.27 13.42 -3.61
CA TYR A 120 -14.27 12.33 -2.64
C TYR A 120 -14.38 12.86 -1.20
N ALA A 121 -13.62 13.90 -0.87
CA ALA A 121 -13.62 14.49 0.48
C ALA A 121 -14.98 15.06 0.89
N LYS A 122 -15.73 15.69 -0.02
CA LYS A 122 -17.11 16.15 0.21
C LYS A 122 -18.07 15.01 0.61
N ASN A 123 -17.74 13.77 0.27
CA ASN A 123 -18.50 12.56 0.58
C ASN A 123 -17.85 11.71 1.70
N GLY A 124 -16.86 12.24 2.42
CA GLY A 124 -16.22 11.58 3.55
C GLY A 124 -15.16 10.54 3.16
N PHE A 125 -14.73 10.52 1.91
CA PHE A 125 -13.64 9.66 1.43
C PHE A 125 -12.33 10.43 1.34
N LYS A 126 -11.22 9.70 1.30
CA LYS A 126 -9.89 10.23 1.08
C LYS A 126 -9.21 9.51 -0.07
N LEU A 127 -8.64 10.27 -1.02
CA LEU A 127 -7.80 9.67 -2.03
C LEU A 127 -6.40 9.41 -1.47
N THR A 128 -5.87 8.20 -1.71
CA THR A 128 -4.56 7.78 -1.23
C THR A 128 -3.62 7.47 -2.39
N TYR A 129 -2.37 7.89 -2.24
CA TYR A 129 -1.32 7.67 -3.22
C TYR A 129 -0.29 6.69 -2.67
N HIS A 130 -0.02 5.60 -3.39
CA HIS A 130 1.03 4.63 -3.06
C HIS A 130 2.31 4.93 -3.84
N ASN A 131 3.45 4.98 -3.16
CA ASN A 131 4.75 5.19 -3.78
C ASN A 131 5.45 3.89 -4.17
N HIS A 132 6.27 4.00 -5.22
CA HIS A 132 7.31 3.06 -5.58
C HIS A 132 8.69 3.73 -5.46
N ASN A 133 9.73 3.10 -6.01
CA ASN A 133 11.07 3.68 -6.05
C ASN A 133 11.22 4.74 -7.14
N PHE A 134 10.44 4.70 -8.21
CA PHE A 134 10.57 5.65 -9.32
C PHE A 134 10.17 7.08 -8.93
N GLU A 135 9.39 7.28 -7.86
CA GLU A 135 9.09 8.62 -7.34
C GLU A 135 10.33 9.33 -6.79
N PHE A 136 11.38 8.60 -6.48
CA PHE A 136 12.64 9.18 -5.99
C PHE A 136 13.61 9.59 -7.10
N VAL A 137 13.21 9.43 -8.38
CA VAL A 137 13.95 9.99 -9.51
C VAL A 137 13.84 11.53 -9.52
N ARG A 138 14.96 12.21 -9.73
CA ARG A 138 15.00 13.67 -9.89
C ARG A 138 14.52 14.06 -11.29
N ILE A 139 13.41 14.78 -11.37
CA ILE A 139 12.75 15.11 -12.63
C ILE A 139 13.30 16.43 -13.24
N ASP A 140 13.84 17.31 -12.41
CA ASP A 140 14.38 18.62 -12.81
C ASP A 140 15.86 18.83 -12.40
N GLY A 141 16.52 17.76 -12.00
CA GLY A 141 17.89 17.77 -11.48
C GLY A 141 18.02 18.15 -10.01
N THR A 142 16.98 18.70 -9.36
CA THR A 142 16.98 19.12 -7.96
C THR A 142 15.99 18.34 -7.11
N LYS A 143 14.72 18.35 -7.46
CA LYS A 143 13.63 17.68 -6.74
C LYS A 143 13.26 16.34 -7.36
N THR A 144 12.89 15.40 -6.50
CA THR A 144 12.32 14.12 -6.89
C THR A 144 10.83 14.26 -7.25
N LEU A 145 10.27 13.26 -7.96
CA LEU A 145 8.82 13.21 -8.16
C LEU A 145 8.09 13.13 -6.82
N MET A 146 8.66 12.42 -5.83
CA MET A 146 8.08 12.31 -4.48
C MET A 146 8.03 13.68 -3.76
N ASP A 147 9.04 14.54 -3.93
CA ASP A 147 9.00 15.90 -3.40
C ASP A 147 7.87 16.71 -4.01
N TYR A 148 7.67 16.60 -5.33
CA TYR A 148 6.55 17.27 -6.01
C TYR A 148 5.17 16.74 -5.58
N LEU A 149 5.04 15.44 -5.37
CA LEU A 149 3.82 14.85 -4.82
C LEU A 149 3.54 15.33 -3.40
N TYR A 150 4.57 15.34 -2.54
CA TYR A 150 4.46 15.84 -1.18
C TYR A 150 3.99 17.31 -1.12
N GLU A 151 4.59 18.17 -1.95
CA GLU A 151 4.29 19.61 -2.00
C GLU A 151 2.95 19.91 -2.69
N GLY A 152 2.60 19.14 -3.71
CA GLY A 152 1.50 19.44 -4.61
C GLY A 152 0.19 18.72 -4.30
N LEU A 153 0.21 17.55 -3.68
CA LEU A 153 -1.02 16.87 -3.26
C LEU A 153 -1.63 17.58 -2.05
N ASP A 154 -2.91 17.89 -2.15
CA ASP A 154 -3.65 18.59 -1.11
C ASP A 154 -3.69 17.76 0.20
N LYS A 155 -3.20 18.36 1.28
CA LYS A 155 -3.00 17.67 2.57
C LYS A 155 -4.30 17.33 3.30
N ASP A 156 -5.39 18.03 3.01
CA ASP A 156 -6.65 17.88 3.71
C ASP A 156 -7.54 16.81 3.04
N THR A 157 -7.37 16.63 1.73
CA THR A 157 -8.20 15.72 0.91
C THR A 157 -7.47 14.46 0.45
N THR A 158 -6.15 14.41 0.56
CA THR A 158 -5.32 13.26 0.15
C THR A 158 -4.52 12.67 1.32
N SER A 159 -4.09 11.44 1.15
CA SER A 159 -3.17 10.74 2.06
C SER A 159 -2.19 9.88 1.26
N PHE A 160 -1.15 9.38 1.93
CA PHE A 160 -0.20 8.45 1.33
C PHE A 160 -0.39 7.04 1.87
N VAL A 161 -0.18 6.08 1.00
CA VAL A 161 0.19 4.71 1.36
C VAL A 161 1.70 4.64 1.20
N LEU A 162 2.44 4.86 2.29
CA LEU A 162 3.90 4.84 2.24
C LEU A 162 4.40 3.40 2.26
N ASP A 163 5.24 3.04 1.29
CA ASP A 163 5.88 1.72 1.21
C ASP A 163 7.35 1.81 1.60
N THR A 164 7.71 1.13 2.67
CA THR A 164 9.04 1.21 3.27
C THR A 164 10.15 0.64 2.38
N CYS A 165 9.89 -0.49 1.70
CA CYS A 165 10.85 -1.09 0.77
C CYS A 165 11.10 -0.18 -0.44
N TRP A 166 10.06 0.43 -0.99
CA TRP A 166 10.20 1.29 -2.15
C TRP A 166 10.88 2.62 -1.81
N VAL A 167 10.72 3.15 -0.59
CA VAL A 167 11.52 4.30 -0.11
C VAL A 167 13.00 3.94 -0.09
N MET A 168 13.36 2.80 0.52
CA MET A 168 14.76 2.34 0.57
C MET A 168 15.33 2.03 -0.82
N ALA A 169 14.54 1.38 -1.69
CA ALA A 169 14.93 1.11 -3.08
C ALA A 169 15.07 2.40 -3.91
N GLY A 170 14.42 3.48 -3.49
CA GLY A 170 14.60 4.84 -4.00
C GLY A 170 15.81 5.57 -3.39
N CYS A 171 16.68 4.87 -2.65
CA CYS A 171 17.84 5.43 -1.96
C CYS A 171 17.48 6.59 -1.02
N SER A 172 16.36 6.46 -0.30
CA SER A 172 15.86 7.46 0.62
C SER A 172 15.60 6.86 2.01
N ASP A 173 15.47 7.70 3.02
CA ASP A 173 15.29 7.30 4.41
C ASP A 173 13.81 7.18 4.77
N VAL A 174 13.39 6.03 5.30
CA VAL A 174 11.99 5.74 5.65
C VAL A 174 11.51 6.62 6.79
N ARG A 175 12.34 6.82 7.82
CA ARG A 175 12.00 7.64 8.98
C ARG A 175 11.80 9.10 8.58
N GLU A 176 12.73 9.64 7.78
CA GLU A 176 12.63 11.01 7.27
C GLU A 176 11.32 11.25 6.51
N TRP A 177 10.91 10.30 5.65
CA TRP A 177 9.66 10.40 4.91
C TRP A 177 8.43 10.25 5.80
N LEU A 178 8.45 9.38 6.82
CA LEU A 178 7.36 9.30 7.80
C LEU A 178 7.19 10.62 8.55
N GLU A 179 8.28 11.19 9.06
CA GLU A 179 8.26 12.47 9.78
C GLU A 179 7.77 13.62 8.87
N LYS A 180 8.26 13.67 7.63
CA LYS A 180 7.85 14.67 6.63
C LYS A 180 6.36 14.56 6.27
N LEU A 181 5.81 13.34 6.23
CA LEU A 181 4.41 13.04 5.92
C LEU A 181 3.52 12.95 7.17
N ALA A 182 3.94 13.45 8.33
CA ALA A 182 3.18 13.36 9.57
C ALA A 182 1.72 13.83 9.40
N GLY A 183 0.75 12.99 9.82
CA GLY A 183 -0.68 13.21 9.64
C GLY A 183 -1.22 12.95 8.23
N ARG A 184 -0.34 12.54 7.30
CA ARG A 184 -0.69 12.27 5.89
C ARG A 184 -0.43 10.83 5.45
N VAL A 185 -0.18 9.89 6.36
CA VAL A 185 -0.01 8.46 6.08
C VAL A 185 -1.11 7.70 6.79
N ASP A 186 -2.18 7.37 6.08
CA ASP A 186 -3.26 6.56 6.66
C ASP A 186 -2.91 5.07 6.66
N ILE A 187 -2.17 4.61 5.67
CA ILE A 187 -1.76 3.21 5.50
C ILE A 187 -0.24 3.16 5.32
N LEU A 188 0.44 2.33 6.10
CA LEU A 188 1.86 2.04 5.95
C LEU A 188 2.02 0.62 5.39
N HIS A 189 2.63 0.48 4.21
CA HIS A 189 3.06 -0.82 3.71
C HIS A 189 4.36 -1.23 4.40
N LEU A 190 4.24 -2.24 5.25
CA LEU A 190 5.37 -2.91 5.88
C LEU A 190 5.95 -3.89 4.86
N LYS A 191 7.01 -3.45 4.18
CA LYS A 191 7.67 -4.21 3.13
C LYS A 191 9.17 -4.11 3.32
N ASP A 192 9.84 -5.24 3.38
CA ASP A 192 11.25 -5.31 3.75
C ASP A 192 12.14 -5.67 2.56
N VAL A 193 13.40 -5.31 2.65
CA VAL A 193 14.39 -5.49 1.59
C VAL A 193 15.67 -6.05 2.16
N GLN A 194 16.30 -6.97 1.44
CA GLN A 194 17.62 -7.52 1.73
C GLN A 194 18.54 -7.45 0.51
N LEU A 195 19.83 -7.59 0.73
CA LEU A 195 20.80 -7.77 -0.36
C LEU A 195 21.02 -9.24 -0.64
N VAL A 196 21.01 -9.59 -1.92
CA VAL A 196 21.39 -10.92 -2.39
C VAL A 196 22.45 -10.79 -3.48
N GLU A 197 23.35 -11.74 -3.55
CA GLU A 197 24.30 -11.84 -4.66
C GLU A 197 23.63 -12.54 -5.85
N ARG A 198 23.64 -11.90 -6.99
CA ARG A 198 23.19 -12.48 -8.27
C ARG A 198 24.21 -12.16 -9.34
N SER A 199 24.79 -13.21 -9.94
CA SER A 199 25.76 -13.09 -11.03
C SER A 199 26.94 -12.16 -10.71
N GLY A 200 27.48 -12.25 -9.48
CA GLY A 200 28.60 -11.43 -9.01
C GLY A 200 28.24 -9.98 -8.63
N CYS A 201 26.96 -9.62 -8.63
CA CYS A 201 26.49 -8.31 -8.19
C CYS A 201 25.58 -8.41 -6.98
N LEU A 202 25.73 -7.49 -6.02
CA LEU A 202 24.78 -7.33 -4.92
C LEU A 202 23.54 -6.58 -5.44
N THR A 203 22.37 -7.16 -5.22
CA THR A 203 21.10 -6.60 -5.67
C THR A 203 20.10 -6.58 -4.51
N GLY A 204 19.41 -5.45 -4.32
CA GLY A 204 18.28 -5.36 -3.40
C GLY A 204 17.12 -6.24 -3.86
N THR A 205 16.54 -7.02 -2.97
CA THR A 205 15.35 -7.83 -3.23
C THR A 205 14.45 -7.84 -2.01
N MET A 206 13.16 -8.08 -2.23
CA MET A 206 12.19 -8.17 -1.14
C MET A 206 12.46 -9.41 -0.27
N THR A 207 12.09 -9.30 0.99
CA THR A 207 12.13 -10.39 1.95
C THR A 207 10.98 -10.26 2.93
N GLU A 208 10.81 -11.27 3.79
CA GLU A 208 9.83 -11.23 4.87
C GLU A 208 10.12 -10.08 5.83
N VAL A 209 9.06 -9.39 6.28
CA VAL A 209 9.19 -8.29 7.24
C VAL A 209 9.92 -8.77 8.50
N GLY A 210 10.98 -8.03 8.86
CA GLY A 210 11.85 -8.35 9.97
C GLY A 210 13.06 -9.23 9.64
N ASN A 211 13.17 -9.71 8.40
CA ASN A 211 14.33 -10.44 7.91
C ASN A 211 15.28 -9.55 7.09
N GLY A 212 14.89 -8.33 6.80
CA GLY A 212 15.63 -7.38 5.96
C GLY A 212 16.35 -6.29 6.74
N PHE A 213 16.49 -5.14 6.07
CA PHE A 213 17.27 -4.00 6.57
C PHE A 213 16.44 -2.91 7.24
N VAL A 214 15.09 -2.98 7.17
CA VAL A 214 14.24 -1.98 7.83
C VAL A 214 14.35 -2.14 9.34
N ASP A 215 14.74 -1.08 10.04
CA ASP A 215 14.74 -1.07 11.51
C ASP A 215 13.32 -0.84 12.05
N TRP A 216 12.58 -1.93 12.20
CA TRP A 216 11.20 -1.89 12.68
C TRP A 216 11.06 -1.38 14.11
N LYS A 217 12.13 -1.45 14.92
CA LYS A 217 12.13 -0.89 16.29
C LYS A 217 12.16 0.63 16.28
N ASP A 218 12.76 1.22 15.27
CA ASP A 218 12.77 2.67 15.05
C ASP A 218 11.53 3.13 14.27
N ILE A 219 11.16 2.43 13.19
CA ILE A 219 10.11 2.87 12.26
C ILE A 219 8.70 2.78 12.86
N LEU A 220 8.35 1.69 13.55
CA LEU A 220 6.99 1.49 14.05
C LEU A 220 6.55 2.50 15.13
N PRO A 221 7.40 2.89 16.09
CA PRO A 221 7.07 3.97 17.03
C PRO A 221 6.85 5.32 16.33
N VAL A 222 7.66 5.65 15.33
CA VAL A 222 7.47 6.89 14.54
C VAL A 222 6.15 6.84 13.79
N ALA A 223 5.84 5.71 13.14
CA ALA A 223 4.57 5.54 12.43
C ALA A 223 3.35 5.70 13.38
N GLU A 224 3.40 5.15 14.59
CA GLU A 224 2.35 5.36 15.61
C GLU A 224 2.25 6.84 16.00
N GLN A 225 3.38 7.50 16.24
CA GLN A 225 3.42 8.90 16.67
C GLN A 225 2.84 9.85 15.63
N ILE A 226 3.09 9.61 14.35
CA ILE A 226 2.57 10.43 13.25
C ILE A 226 1.12 10.13 12.88
N GLY A 227 0.48 9.12 13.50
CA GLY A 227 -0.94 8.81 13.34
C GLY A 227 -1.28 7.82 12.22
N VAL A 228 -0.35 6.92 11.83
CA VAL A 228 -0.67 5.80 10.93
C VAL A 228 -1.79 4.95 11.51
N LYS A 229 -2.80 4.65 10.69
CA LYS A 229 -4.01 3.93 11.11
C LYS A 229 -3.93 2.43 10.80
N HIS A 230 -3.35 2.07 9.67
CA HIS A 230 -3.30 0.69 9.17
C HIS A 230 -1.87 0.29 8.83
N TYR A 231 -1.46 -0.86 9.33
CA TYR A 231 -0.14 -1.47 9.14
C TYR A 231 -0.31 -2.72 8.28
N VAL A 232 0.18 -2.67 7.05
CA VAL A 232 -0.14 -3.63 5.99
C VAL A 232 1.12 -4.28 5.46
N VAL A 233 1.29 -5.57 5.68
CA VAL A 233 2.41 -6.33 5.09
C VAL A 233 2.21 -6.47 3.59
N GLU A 234 3.27 -6.29 2.82
CA GLU A 234 3.31 -6.61 1.39
C GLU A 234 4.65 -7.25 1.02
N GLN A 235 4.59 -8.23 0.14
CA GLN A 235 5.76 -8.82 -0.51
C GLN A 235 5.36 -9.30 -1.91
N ASP A 236 5.97 -8.76 -2.97
CA ASP A 236 5.54 -9.03 -4.34
C ASP A 236 6.21 -10.27 -4.94
N ALA A 237 7.38 -10.63 -4.41
CA ALA A 237 8.22 -11.70 -4.94
C ALA A 237 9.26 -12.16 -3.90
N ASN A 238 10.08 -13.13 -4.30
CA ASN A 238 11.21 -13.65 -3.52
C ASN A 238 10.78 -14.23 -2.17
N PHE A 239 9.71 -15.04 -2.19
CA PHE A 239 9.22 -15.78 -1.02
C PHE A 239 10.24 -16.85 -0.59
N ILE A 240 10.51 -16.95 0.72
CA ILE A 240 11.60 -17.81 1.27
C ILE A 240 11.51 -19.28 0.83
N THR A 241 10.29 -19.84 0.73
CA THR A 241 10.06 -21.20 0.27
C THR A 241 9.49 -21.26 -1.16
N GLY A 242 9.40 -20.13 -1.85
CA GLY A 242 8.64 -19.99 -3.08
C GLY A 242 7.11 -19.92 -2.86
N ASN A 243 6.66 -19.97 -1.60
CA ASN A 243 5.24 -19.97 -1.22
C ASN A 243 4.91 -18.69 -0.41
N PRO A 244 4.04 -17.80 -0.91
CA PRO A 244 3.72 -16.55 -0.21
C PRO A 244 3.06 -16.76 1.17
N PHE A 245 2.35 -17.88 1.38
CA PHE A 245 1.72 -18.15 2.67
C PHE A 245 2.72 -18.44 3.80
N ASP A 246 3.88 -19.00 3.48
CA ASP A 246 4.95 -19.17 4.45
C ASP A 246 5.58 -17.81 4.79
N SER A 247 5.83 -16.98 3.78
CA SER A 247 6.40 -15.64 3.93
C SER A 247 5.50 -14.73 4.76
N ILE A 248 4.18 -14.66 4.48
CA ILE A 248 3.27 -13.83 5.28
C ILE A 248 3.16 -14.31 6.72
N LYS A 249 3.25 -15.62 6.97
CA LYS A 249 3.26 -16.18 8.33
C LYS A 249 4.52 -15.76 9.10
N ILE A 250 5.70 -15.80 8.46
CA ILE A 250 6.96 -15.35 9.05
C ILE A 250 6.89 -13.86 9.36
N SER A 251 6.43 -13.03 8.40
CA SER A 251 6.27 -11.58 8.57
C SER A 251 5.35 -11.26 9.76
N ALA A 252 4.22 -11.95 9.89
CA ALA A 252 3.31 -11.77 11.03
C ALA A 252 3.97 -12.18 12.36
N GLN A 253 4.74 -13.27 12.39
CA GLN A 253 5.48 -13.72 13.59
C GLN A 253 6.54 -12.70 14.01
N ASN A 254 7.30 -12.15 13.06
CA ASN A 254 8.32 -11.13 13.32
C ASN A 254 7.71 -9.82 13.82
N LEU A 255 6.50 -9.47 13.40
CA LEU A 255 5.79 -8.27 13.83
C LEU A 255 5.05 -8.42 15.16
N LYS A 256 4.81 -9.67 15.64
CA LYS A 256 4.07 -9.93 16.89
C LYS A 256 4.60 -9.17 18.12
N PRO A 257 5.93 -8.99 18.33
CA PRO A 257 6.45 -8.21 19.45
C PRO A 257 6.04 -6.73 19.46
N PHE A 258 5.62 -6.18 18.31
CA PHE A 258 5.19 -4.80 18.15
C PHE A 258 3.67 -4.61 18.21
N MET A 259 2.91 -5.69 18.34
CA MET A 259 1.45 -5.66 18.46
C MET A 259 1.04 -5.55 19.93
N LYS A 260 -0.11 -4.85 20.19
CA LYS A 260 -0.74 -4.72 21.53
C LYS A 260 -1.80 -5.77 21.76
#